data_f271e892583c54160698b28f6257fbe2
#
_entry.id   f271e892583c54160698b28f6257fbe2
#
_cell.length_a   1.000
_cell.length_b   1.000
_cell.length_c   1.000
_cell.angle_alpha   90.00
_cell.angle_beta   90.00
_cell.angle_gamma   90.00
#
_symmetry.space_group_name_H-M   'P 1'
#
loop_
_entity.id
_entity.type
_entity.pdbx_description
1 polymer ?
#
loop_
_entity_poly.entity_id
_entity_poly.type
_entity_poly.pdbx_seq_one_letter_code
_entity_poly.pdbx_strand_id
1 'polypeptide(L)'
;SGVEFIKMEMGVPGLPPSAVGVKAEIAALQNGIASLYPDINGLPELKKEASNFIKAFINVDLSPEGCVPVTGSMQGTFASFLTCSQCDEKKDTILFIDPGFPVQKQQLVVMGQKYETFDVYDYRGDKLKEKLESFLKKGNISAIIYSNPNNPSWICLKEEELRIIGELATQYDVIVLEDLAYFAMDFRQDLSKPYQAPFQPSVAHYTDNYVLLISGSKAFSYAGQRIGVSCISDKLYHRSYPGLTKRYGGGTFGTVFIHRVLYALSSGTSHSAQFAMAAMLKAANEGQYNFLNEVKIYGERAQKLKEIFLRHGFHLVYDNDLGDPIADGFYFT
;
A
#
# COMPACT_ATOMS: atom_id res chain seq x y z
N SER A 1 1.35 -31.89 -21.60
CA SER A 1 2.57 -32.58 -21.17
C SER A 1 2.34 -33.65 -20.09
N GLY A 2 1.17 -33.70 -19.44
CA GLY A 2 0.86 -34.68 -18.37
C GLY A 2 1.62 -34.46 -17.05
N VAL A 3 2.40 -33.40 -16.95
CA VAL A 3 3.12 -33.03 -15.71
C VAL A 3 2.25 -32.06 -14.94
N GLU A 4 1.94 -32.39 -13.71
CA GLU A 4 1.26 -31.48 -12.73
C GLU A 4 2.31 -30.58 -12.08
N PHE A 5 2.09 -29.26 -12.14
CA PHE A 5 2.95 -28.27 -11.52
C PHE A 5 2.29 -27.70 -10.28
N ILE A 6 3.01 -27.68 -9.17
CA ILE A 6 2.62 -26.92 -7.98
C ILE A 6 3.02 -25.46 -8.23
N LYS A 7 2.02 -24.59 -8.39
CA LYS A 7 2.25 -23.16 -8.64
C LYS A 7 2.57 -22.43 -7.32
N MET A 8 3.76 -21.85 -7.24
CA MET A 8 4.25 -21.12 -6.07
C MET A 8 4.75 -19.71 -6.43
N GLU A 9 4.63 -19.32 -7.70
CA GLU A 9 5.17 -18.06 -8.23
C GLU A 9 4.27 -16.84 -8.01
N MET A 10 3.02 -17.05 -7.63
CA MET A 10 2.06 -15.95 -7.45
C MET A 10 1.43 -15.97 -6.07
N GLY A 11 1.44 -14.81 -5.42
CA GLY A 11 0.73 -14.60 -4.16
C GLY A 11 -0.78 -14.44 -4.34
N VAL A 12 -1.47 -15.54 -4.65
CA VAL A 12 -2.93 -15.55 -4.75
C VAL A 12 -3.53 -15.89 -3.39
N PRO A 13 -4.43 -15.06 -2.83
CA PRO A 13 -5.14 -15.41 -1.62
C PRO A 13 -5.93 -16.71 -1.82
N GLY A 14 -5.71 -17.69 -0.96
CA GLY A 14 -6.38 -18.98 -1.01
C GLY A 14 -7.44 -19.17 0.08
N LEU A 15 -7.74 -18.11 0.85
CA LEU A 15 -8.74 -18.13 1.91
C LEU A 15 -10.07 -17.56 1.40
N PRO A 16 -11.21 -17.95 2.02
CA PRO A 16 -12.49 -17.37 1.70
C PRO A 16 -12.48 -15.83 1.85
N PRO A 17 -13.30 -15.10 1.08
CA PRO A 17 -13.44 -13.67 1.24
C PRO A 17 -14.13 -13.34 2.57
N SER A 18 -13.90 -12.13 3.08
CA SER A 18 -14.59 -11.64 4.27
C SER A 18 -16.10 -11.73 4.14
N ALA A 19 -16.74 -12.45 5.06
CA ALA A 19 -18.21 -12.59 5.10
C ALA A 19 -18.90 -11.23 5.30
N VAL A 20 -18.27 -10.30 6.05
CA VAL A 20 -18.74 -8.94 6.26
C VAL A 20 -18.79 -8.18 4.94
N GLY A 21 -17.71 -8.23 4.16
CA GLY A 21 -17.64 -7.59 2.85
C GLY A 21 -18.65 -8.15 1.87
N VAL A 22 -18.70 -9.47 1.74
CA VAL A 22 -19.66 -10.16 0.82
C VAL A 22 -21.10 -9.79 1.14
N LYS A 23 -21.50 -9.82 2.43
CA LYS A 23 -22.85 -9.44 2.84
C LYS A 23 -23.22 -8.01 2.46
N ALA A 24 -22.30 -7.07 2.69
CA ALA A 24 -22.52 -5.65 2.38
C ALA A 24 -22.61 -5.42 0.87
N GLU A 25 -21.78 -6.09 0.07
CA GLU A 25 -21.81 -5.98 -1.38
C GLU A 25 -23.11 -6.53 -1.99
N ILE A 26 -23.54 -7.71 -1.53
CA ILE A 26 -24.83 -8.30 -1.96
C ILE A 26 -25.97 -7.33 -1.65
N ALA A 27 -26.02 -6.76 -0.44
CA ALA A 27 -27.04 -5.81 -0.06
C ALA A 27 -27.04 -4.57 -0.94
N ALA A 28 -25.86 -4.01 -1.26
CA ALA A 28 -25.74 -2.88 -2.16
C ALA A 28 -26.26 -3.20 -3.57
N LEU A 29 -25.91 -4.37 -4.11
CA LEU A 29 -26.38 -4.83 -5.42
C LEU A 29 -27.91 -5.02 -5.44
N GLN A 30 -28.49 -5.62 -4.39
CA GLN A 30 -29.95 -5.78 -4.25
C GLN A 30 -30.68 -4.43 -4.17
N ASN A 31 -30.04 -3.41 -3.63
CA ASN A 31 -30.56 -2.04 -3.58
C ASN A 31 -30.34 -1.25 -4.87
N GLY A 32 -29.90 -1.90 -5.95
CA GLY A 32 -29.82 -1.31 -7.28
C GLY A 32 -28.57 -0.45 -7.54
N ILE A 33 -27.54 -0.53 -6.69
CA ILE A 33 -26.36 0.33 -6.81
C ILE A 33 -25.60 0.15 -8.14
N ALA A 34 -25.77 -1.03 -8.79
CA ALA A 34 -25.12 -1.34 -10.06
C ALA A 34 -25.55 -0.42 -11.23
N SER A 35 -26.70 0.22 -11.12
CA SER A 35 -27.21 1.16 -12.16
C SER A 35 -26.70 2.59 -11.99
N LEU A 36 -25.96 2.88 -10.91
CA LEU A 36 -25.52 4.23 -10.57
C LEU A 36 -24.00 4.37 -10.71
N TYR A 37 -23.56 5.43 -11.38
CA TYR A 37 -22.14 5.79 -11.33
C TYR A 37 -21.72 6.12 -9.89
N PRO A 38 -20.57 5.64 -9.42
CA PRO A 38 -20.01 6.09 -8.15
C PRO A 38 -19.58 7.56 -8.25
N ASP A 39 -19.64 8.27 -7.14
CA ASP A 39 -18.98 9.58 -7.04
C ASP A 39 -17.47 9.37 -7.27
N ILE A 40 -16.87 10.24 -8.08
CA ILE A 40 -15.43 10.18 -8.37
C ILE A 40 -14.57 10.38 -7.12
N ASN A 41 -15.05 11.13 -6.14
CA ASN A 41 -14.40 11.30 -4.84
C ASN A 41 -14.51 10.05 -3.97
N GLY A 42 -15.38 9.11 -4.32
CA GLY A 42 -15.65 7.88 -3.59
C GLY A 42 -16.84 7.97 -2.65
N LEU A 43 -17.30 6.80 -2.21
CA LEU A 43 -18.39 6.64 -1.25
C LEU A 43 -18.02 7.32 0.09
N PRO A 44 -18.82 8.29 0.59
CA PRO A 44 -18.51 9.01 1.83
C PRO A 44 -18.27 8.09 3.04
N GLU A 45 -19.05 7.02 3.16
CA GLU A 45 -18.87 6.03 4.24
C GLU A 45 -17.50 5.33 4.15
N LEU A 46 -17.07 4.93 2.94
CA LEU A 46 -15.75 4.31 2.77
C LEU A 46 -14.62 5.27 3.13
N LYS A 47 -14.72 6.53 2.71
CA LYS A 47 -13.72 7.56 3.05
C LYS A 47 -13.61 7.77 4.55
N LYS A 48 -14.75 7.88 5.23
CA LYS A 48 -14.83 8.02 6.68
C LYS A 48 -14.22 6.80 7.39
N GLU A 49 -14.61 5.60 6.99
CA GLU A 49 -14.12 4.39 7.67
C GLU A 49 -12.64 4.10 7.33
N ALA A 50 -12.13 4.53 6.18
CA ALA A 50 -10.71 4.49 5.87
C ALA A 50 -9.89 5.45 6.76
N SER A 51 -10.38 6.67 6.97
CA SER A 51 -9.80 7.64 7.92
C SER A 51 -9.76 7.05 9.35
N ASN A 52 -10.87 6.49 9.81
CA ASN A 52 -10.95 5.82 11.11
C ASN A 52 -9.99 4.63 11.20
N PHE A 53 -9.81 3.88 10.11
CA PHE A 53 -8.92 2.72 10.05
C PHE A 53 -7.45 3.13 10.18
N ILE A 54 -7.04 4.20 9.52
CA ILE A 54 -5.71 4.79 9.69
C ILE A 54 -5.49 5.19 11.16
N LYS A 55 -6.48 5.84 11.78
CA LYS A 55 -6.40 6.18 13.21
C LYS A 55 -6.35 4.95 14.10
N ALA A 56 -7.20 3.96 13.83
CA ALA A 56 -7.34 2.77 14.67
C ALA A 56 -6.08 1.88 14.64
N PHE A 57 -5.40 1.76 13.50
CA PHE A 57 -4.35 0.76 13.32
C PHE A 57 -2.96 1.32 13.01
N ILE A 58 -2.85 2.61 12.66
CA ILE A 58 -1.56 3.33 12.49
C ILE A 58 -1.39 4.40 13.56
N ASN A 59 -2.49 4.86 14.20
CA ASN A 59 -2.52 5.96 15.15
C ASN A 59 -2.13 7.33 14.54
N VAL A 60 -2.53 7.58 13.30
CA VAL A 60 -2.36 8.85 12.60
C VAL A 60 -3.72 9.45 12.32
N ASP A 61 -3.87 10.76 12.51
CA ASP A 61 -5.08 11.49 12.13
C ASP A 61 -5.00 11.86 10.65
N LEU A 62 -6.05 11.55 9.91
CA LEU A 62 -6.17 11.82 8.48
C LEU A 62 -7.61 12.22 8.17
N SER A 63 -7.79 13.29 7.40
CA SER A 63 -9.12 13.67 6.91
C SER A 63 -9.71 12.62 5.97
N PRO A 64 -11.02 12.33 6.06
CA PRO A 64 -11.70 11.50 5.06
C PRO A 64 -11.54 12.01 3.62
N GLU A 65 -11.29 13.29 3.43
CA GLU A 65 -11.08 13.89 2.10
C GLU A 65 -9.90 13.27 1.36
N GLY A 66 -8.78 13.02 2.08
CA GLY A 66 -7.58 12.37 1.54
C GLY A 66 -7.73 10.86 1.29
N CYS A 67 -8.80 10.22 1.78
CA CYS A 67 -9.05 8.79 1.58
C CYS A 67 -9.81 8.56 0.25
N VAL A 68 -9.11 8.11 -0.79
CA VAL A 68 -9.63 8.02 -2.16
C VAL A 68 -9.74 6.56 -2.58
N PRO A 69 -10.94 6.05 -2.87
CA PRO A 69 -11.11 4.68 -3.38
C PRO A 69 -10.41 4.48 -4.73
N VAL A 70 -9.79 3.31 -4.89
CA VAL A 70 -9.07 2.94 -6.12
C VAL A 70 -9.36 1.47 -6.48
N THR A 71 -9.24 1.16 -7.76
CA THR A 71 -9.45 -0.20 -8.29
C THR A 71 -8.25 -1.09 -7.95
N GLY A 72 -8.19 -1.53 -6.68
CA GLY A 72 -7.02 -2.11 -6.05
C GLY A 72 -5.87 -1.13 -5.89
N SER A 73 -4.90 -1.42 -5.01
CA SER A 73 -3.70 -0.58 -4.83
C SER A 73 -2.91 -0.39 -6.14
N MET A 74 -3.09 -1.28 -7.12
CA MET A 74 -2.50 -1.15 -8.45
C MET A 74 -2.93 0.12 -9.20
N GLN A 75 -4.19 0.51 -9.15
CA GLN A 75 -4.63 1.80 -9.70
C GLN A 75 -4.09 2.96 -8.86
N GLY A 76 -4.04 2.77 -7.54
CA GLY A 76 -3.46 3.74 -6.62
C GLY A 76 -1.99 4.03 -6.92
N THR A 77 -1.15 2.99 -7.13
CA THR A 77 0.26 3.18 -7.51
C THR A 77 0.40 3.85 -8.88
N PHE A 78 -0.37 3.42 -9.87
CA PHE A 78 -0.34 4.02 -11.20
C PHE A 78 -0.68 5.52 -11.16
N ALA A 79 -1.77 5.87 -10.49
CA ALA A 79 -2.20 7.26 -10.33
C ALA A 79 -1.17 8.09 -9.52
N SER A 80 -0.59 7.50 -8.47
CA SER A 80 0.46 8.15 -7.67
C SER A 80 1.71 8.42 -8.49
N PHE A 81 2.21 7.44 -9.23
CA PHE A 81 3.38 7.63 -10.10
C PHE A 81 3.16 8.75 -11.12
N LEU A 82 2.00 8.71 -11.79
CA LEU A 82 1.68 9.70 -12.80
C LEU A 82 1.55 11.11 -12.20
N THR A 83 0.93 11.24 -11.03
CA THR A 83 0.78 12.55 -10.38
C THR A 83 2.11 13.06 -9.83
N CYS A 84 2.87 12.21 -9.12
CA CYS A 84 4.14 12.59 -8.50
C CYS A 84 5.19 13.06 -9.54
N SER A 85 5.31 12.33 -10.65
CA SER A 85 6.27 12.68 -11.71
C SER A 85 5.93 13.98 -12.47
N GLN A 86 4.73 14.52 -12.25
CA GLN A 86 4.26 15.75 -12.87
C GLN A 86 4.28 16.97 -11.91
N CYS A 87 4.62 16.76 -10.64
CA CYS A 87 4.66 17.83 -9.64
C CYS A 87 5.75 18.87 -9.93
N ASP A 88 6.94 18.39 -10.31
CA ASP A 88 8.11 19.20 -10.61
C ASP A 88 8.81 18.64 -11.86
N GLU A 89 9.03 19.47 -12.88
CA GLU A 89 9.67 19.07 -14.14
C GLU A 89 11.10 18.55 -13.97
N LYS A 90 11.77 18.89 -12.87
CA LYS A 90 13.13 18.42 -12.54
C LYS A 90 13.12 17.06 -11.86
N LYS A 91 11.99 16.66 -11.29
CA LYS A 91 11.83 15.42 -10.50
C LYS A 91 10.97 14.42 -11.27
N ASP A 92 11.59 13.72 -12.20
CA ASP A 92 10.91 12.80 -13.15
C ASP A 92 11.17 11.31 -12.86
N THR A 93 11.83 11.00 -11.75
CA THR A 93 12.28 9.64 -11.43
C THR A 93 11.65 9.13 -10.16
N ILE A 94 11.17 7.90 -10.17
CA ILE A 94 10.66 7.18 -8.98
C ILE A 94 11.78 6.30 -8.42
N LEU A 95 12.04 6.39 -7.11
CA LEU A 95 13.01 5.55 -6.41
C LEU A 95 12.31 4.35 -5.77
N PHE A 96 12.72 3.14 -6.13
CA PHE A 96 12.27 1.91 -5.49
C PHE A 96 13.22 1.47 -4.39
N ILE A 97 12.70 1.26 -3.19
CA ILE A 97 13.38 0.50 -2.15
C ILE A 97 13.02 -0.97 -2.39
N ASP A 98 13.89 -1.67 -3.09
CA ASP A 98 13.72 -3.07 -3.45
C ASP A 98 14.14 -4.02 -2.29
N PRO A 99 13.74 -5.30 -2.35
CA PRO A 99 12.90 -5.90 -3.39
C PRO A 99 11.49 -5.34 -3.36
N GLY A 100 10.80 -5.35 -4.50
CA GLY A 100 9.47 -4.78 -4.64
C GLY A 100 8.60 -5.54 -5.62
N PHE A 101 7.32 -5.21 -5.65
CA PHE A 101 6.36 -5.84 -6.54
C PHE A 101 6.68 -5.47 -8.01
N PRO A 102 7.05 -6.44 -8.88
CA PRO A 102 7.61 -6.13 -10.21
C PRO A 102 6.66 -5.34 -11.12
N VAL A 103 5.34 -5.51 -10.93
CA VAL A 103 4.34 -4.86 -11.76
C VAL A 103 4.31 -3.34 -11.56
N GLN A 104 4.78 -2.83 -10.42
CA GLN A 104 4.90 -1.40 -10.20
C GLN A 104 5.97 -0.77 -11.13
N LYS A 105 7.09 -1.47 -11.35
CA LYS A 105 8.09 -1.05 -12.36
C LYS A 105 7.54 -1.15 -13.78
N GLN A 106 6.76 -2.20 -14.06
CA GLN A 106 6.05 -2.34 -15.33
C GLN A 106 5.11 -1.15 -15.60
N GLN A 107 4.43 -0.63 -14.58
CA GLN A 107 3.60 0.58 -14.72
C GLN A 107 4.41 1.78 -15.21
N LEU A 108 5.62 1.99 -14.67
CA LEU A 108 6.50 3.08 -15.11
C LEU A 108 6.97 2.88 -16.54
N VAL A 109 7.32 1.64 -16.92
CA VAL A 109 7.68 1.31 -18.32
C VAL A 109 6.52 1.64 -19.26
N VAL A 110 5.29 1.24 -18.92
CA VAL A 110 4.09 1.55 -19.72
C VAL A 110 3.86 3.06 -19.85
N MET A 111 4.13 3.84 -18.80
CA MET A 111 4.01 5.30 -18.81
C MET A 111 5.19 6.02 -19.47
N GLY A 112 6.27 5.32 -19.80
CA GLY A 112 7.51 5.94 -20.30
C GLY A 112 8.24 6.76 -19.23
N GLN A 113 8.07 6.43 -17.95
CA GLN A 113 8.67 7.14 -16.83
C GLN A 113 9.95 6.44 -16.34
N LYS A 114 10.82 7.22 -15.72
CA LYS A 114 12.11 6.76 -15.19
C LYS A 114 11.96 6.20 -13.78
N TYR A 115 12.80 5.24 -13.46
CA TYR A 115 12.97 4.78 -12.09
C TYR A 115 14.43 4.43 -11.79
N GLU A 116 14.79 4.52 -10.53
CA GLU A 116 16.02 4.01 -9.95
C GLU A 116 15.66 3.04 -8.82
N THR A 117 16.61 2.19 -8.44
CA THR A 117 16.35 1.13 -7.45
C THR A 117 17.60 0.76 -6.66
N PHE A 118 17.42 0.29 -5.44
CA PHE A 118 18.45 -0.40 -4.67
C PHE A 118 17.81 -1.46 -3.76
N ASP A 119 18.53 -2.55 -3.46
CA ASP A 119 18.07 -3.56 -2.52
C ASP A 119 18.32 -3.09 -1.08
N VAL A 120 17.26 -2.99 -0.28
CA VAL A 120 17.34 -2.52 1.11
C VAL A 120 18.05 -3.51 2.02
N TYR A 121 18.12 -4.78 1.66
CA TYR A 121 18.70 -5.82 2.49
C TYR A 121 20.16 -5.53 2.88
N ASP A 122 20.91 -4.93 1.95
CA ASP A 122 22.30 -4.54 2.20
C ASP A 122 22.44 -3.23 2.97
N TYR A 123 21.36 -2.46 3.11
CA TYR A 123 21.37 -1.10 3.65
C TYR A 123 20.36 -0.90 4.80
N ARG A 124 20.20 -1.90 5.66
CA ARG A 124 19.29 -1.84 6.81
C ARG A 124 19.85 -0.93 7.93
N GLY A 125 18.93 -0.38 8.73
CA GLY A 125 19.27 0.50 9.86
C GLY A 125 19.94 1.79 9.41
N ASP A 126 21.02 2.19 10.08
CA ASP A 126 21.73 3.47 9.83
C ASP A 126 22.28 3.59 8.41
N LYS A 127 22.66 2.47 7.78
CA LYS A 127 23.13 2.47 6.38
C LYS A 127 22.09 2.98 5.38
N LEU A 128 20.81 2.89 5.74
CA LEU A 128 19.71 3.34 4.89
C LEU A 128 19.79 4.83 4.62
N LYS A 129 20.18 5.63 5.61
CA LYS A 129 20.29 7.09 5.48
C LYS A 129 21.25 7.51 4.37
N GLU A 130 22.49 7.02 4.44
CA GLU A 130 23.51 7.35 3.43
C GLU A 130 23.11 6.87 2.03
N LYS A 131 22.50 5.67 1.97
CA LYS A 131 22.04 5.09 0.70
C LYS A 131 20.94 5.94 0.06
N LEU A 132 19.90 6.30 0.81
CA LEU A 132 18.83 7.17 0.32
C LEU A 132 19.36 8.55 -0.11
N GLU A 133 20.19 9.17 0.72
CA GLU A 133 20.78 10.47 0.38
C GLU A 133 21.61 10.44 -0.91
N SER A 134 22.27 9.32 -1.23
CA SER A 134 23.02 9.18 -2.48
C SER A 134 22.15 9.31 -3.74
N PHE A 135 20.87 8.97 -3.64
CA PHE A 135 19.88 9.18 -4.70
C PHE A 135 19.26 10.57 -4.63
N LEU A 136 18.83 11.00 -3.45
CA LEU A 136 18.05 12.23 -3.26
C LEU A 136 18.86 13.48 -3.58
N LYS A 137 20.16 13.49 -3.31
CA LYS A 137 21.08 14.58 -3.65
C LYS A 137 21.19 14.84 -5.16
N LYS A 138 20.80 13.90 -6.01
CA LYS A 138 20.74 14.11 -7.47
C LYS A 138 19.66 15.12 -7.87
N GLY A 139 18.63 15.32 -7.03
CA GLY A 139 17.56 16.29 -7.25
C GLY A 139 16.50 15.90 -8.28
N ASN A 140 16.53 14.64 -8.79
CA ASN A 140 15.61 14.16 -9.83
C ASN A 140 14.51 13.22 -9.28
N ILE A 141 14.55 12.83 -8.00
CA ILE A 141 13.59 11.92 -7.42
C ILE A 141 12.30 12.67 -7.07
N SER A 142 11.16 12.22 -7.61
CA SER A 142 9.83 12.74 -7.30
C SER A 142 9.14 11.98 -6.18
N ALA A 143 9.31 10.66 -6.15
CA ALA A 143 8.75 9.83 -5.10
C ALA A 143 9.65 8.63 -4.77
N ILE A 144 9.48 8.12 -3.54
CA ILE A 144 10.05 6.86 -3.06
C ILE A 144 8.90 5.88 -2.89
N ILE A 145 9.09 4.61 -3.28
CA ILE A 145 8.11 3.55 -3.04
C ILE A 145 8.74 2.33 -2.40
N TYR A 146 8.01 1.72 -1.47
CA TYR A 146 8.30 0.42 -0.86
C TYR A 146 7.01 -0.21 -0.34
N SER A 147 7.03 -1.51 -0.03
CA SER A 147 5.94 -2.18 0.69
C SER A 147 6.36 -2.59 2.10
N ASN A 148 5.43 -2.55 3.06
CA ASN A 148 5.68 -2.88 4.47
C ASN A 148 4.45 -3.59 5.11
N PRO A 149 4.52 -4.90 5.44
CA PRO A 149 5.58 -5.87 5.10
C PRO A 149 5.89 -5.97 3.61
N ASN A 150 7.14 -6.33 3.30
CA ASN A 150 7.65 -6.30 1.94
C ASN A 150 7.25 -7.54 1.12
N ASN A 151 6.95 -7.32 -0.14
CA ASN A 151 6.78 -8.37 -1.14
C ASN A 151 7.99 -8.31 -2.12
N PRO A 152 8.81 -9.38 -2.26
CA PRO A 152 8.63 -10.74 -1.74
C PRO A 152 9.51 -11.12 -0.53
N SER A 153 10.32 -10.21 0.00
CA SER A 153 11.30 -10.52 1.04
C SER A 153 10.70 -10.78 2.42
N TRP A 154 9.52 -10.25 2.67
CA TRP A 154 8.85 -10.14 3.97
C TRP A 154 9.60 -9.30 5.01
N ILE A 155 10.58 -8.50 4.60
CA ILE A 155 11.20 -7.48 5.45
C ILE A 155 10.12 -6.55 5.99
N CYS A 156 10.15 -6.27 7.29
CA CYS A 156 9.35 -5.24 7.93
C CYS A 156 10.27 -4.08 8.35
N LEU A 157 10.13 -2.93 7.70
CA LEU A 157 10.89 -1.75 8.07
C LEU A 157 10.55 -1.33 9.49
N LYS A 158 11.58 -1.11 10.30
CA LYS A 158 11.45 -0.68 11.69
C LYS A 158 11.14 0.82 11.76
N GLU A 159 10.59 1.27 12.88
CA GLU A 159 10.27 2.70 13.08
C GLU A 159 11.45 3.63 12.82
N GLU A 160 12.66 3.21 13.20
CA GLU A 160 13.91 3.96 12.93
C GLU A 160 14.17 4.16 11.45
N GLU A 161 13.97 3.12 10.64
CA GLU A 161 14.13 3.18 9.19
C GLU A 161 13.03 4.03 8.53
N LEU A 162 11.79 3.89 9.01
CA LEU A 162 10.67 4.73 8.55
C LEU A 162 10.88 6.20 8.89
N ARG A 163 11.46 6.49 10.07
CA ARG A 163 11.87 7.85 10.45
C ARG A 163 12.92 8.42 9.51
N ILE A 164 13.95 7.66 9.19
CA ILE A 164 14.98 8.06 8.23
C ILE A 164 14.33 8.39 6.86
N ILE A 165 13.45 7.52 6.37
CA ILE A 165 12.74 7.75 5.10
C ILE A 165 11.91 9.04 5.16
N GLY A 166 11.11 9.22 6.22
CA GLY A 166 10.21 10.37 6.36
C GLY A 166 10.96 11.69 6.51
N GLU A 167 12.00 11.73 7.34
CA GLU A 167 12.84 12.92 7.52
C GLU A 167 13.53 13.33 6.21
N LEU A 168 14.11 12.38 5.49
CA LEU A 168 14.73 12.64 4.20
C LEU A 168 13.72 13.04 3.12
N ALA A 169 12.54 12.42 3.10
CA ALA A 169 11.46 12.80 2.20
C ALA A 169 11.02 14.26 2.43
N THR A 170 10.95 14.70 3.69
CA THR A 170 10.67 16.10 4.04
C THR A 170 11.82 17.02 3.62
N GLN A 171 13.06 16.65 3.93
CA GLN A 171 14.25 17.45 3.64
C GLN A 171 14.45 17.69 2.14
N TYR A 172 14.24 16.66 1.32
CA TYR A 172 14.44 16.71 -0.12
C TYR A 172 13.15 16.97 -0.91
N ASP A 173 12.05 17.22 -0.22
CA ASP A 173 10.74 17.46 -0.83
C ASP A 173 10.35 16.36 -1.82
N VAL A 174 10.32 15.13 -1.34
CA VAL A 174 9.97 13.90 -2.08
C VAL A 174 8.72 13.27 -1.46
N ILE A 175 7.87 12.68 -2.28
CA ILE A 175 6.64 12.01 -1.80
C ILE A 175 6.96 10.54 -1.51
N VAL A 176 6.47 10.01 -0.39
CA VAL A 176 6.60 8.59 -0.05
C VAL A 176 5.32 7.85 -0.38
N LEU A 177 5.43 6.81 -1.18
CA LEU A 177 4.35 5.89 -1.51
C LEU A 177 4.56 4.62 -0.69
N GLU A 178 3.83 4.48 0.42
CA GLU A 178 3.92 3.31 1.29
C GLU A 178 2.85 2.29 0.89
N ASP A 179 3.27 1.20 0.25
CA ASP A 179 2.36 0.12 -0.16
C ASP A 179 2.10 -0.82 1.01
N LEU A 180 0.92 -0.68 1.60
CA LEU A 180 0.43 -1.46 2.72
C LEU A 180 -0.54 -2.58 2.27
N ALA A 181 -0.25 -3.22 1.12
CA ALA A 181 -1.08 -4.32 0.63
C ALA A 181 -1.16 -5.50 1.61
N TYR A 182 -0.12 -5.69 2.44
CA TYR A 182 -0.04 -6.70 3.50
C TYR A 182 -0.25 -6.09 4.88
N PHE A 183 -1.17 -5.14 4.98
CA PHE A 183 -1.45 -4.36 6.17
C PHE A 183 -1.52 -5.22 7.44
N ALA A 184 -0.72 -4.85 8.44
CA ALA A 184 -0.64 -5.49 9.75
C ALA A 184 -0.27 -6.99 9.74
N MET A 185 0.20 -7.56 8.62
CA MET A 185 0.53 -8.98 8.51
C MET A 185 1.96 -9.32 8.97
N ASP A 186 2.59 -8.50 9.80
CA ASP A 186 3.75 -8.91 10.60
C ASP A 186 3.27 -9.79 11.77
N PHE A 187 3.18 -11.10 11.53
CA PHE A 187 2.64 -12.05 12.50
C PHE A 187 3.49 -12.28 13.74
N ARG A 188 4.65 -11.61 13.84
CA ARG A 188 5.47 -11.57 15.06
C ARG A 188 4.86 -10.68 16.14
N GLN A 189 3.89 -9.83 15.78
CA GLN A 189 3.21 -8.88 16.65
C GLN A 189 1.68 -9.02 16.53
N ASP A 190 0.97 -8.71 17.60
CA ASP A 190 -0.50 -8.60 17.55
C ASP A 190 -0.93 -7.18 17.19
N LEU A 191 -1.04 -6.92 15.88
CA LEU A 191 -1.49 -5.65 15.32
C LEU A 191 -3.02 -5.62 15.07
N SER A 192 -3.78 -6.54 15.69
CA SER A 192 -5.20 -6.72 15.39
C SER A 192 -6.15 -5.85 16.21
N LYS A 193 -5.66 -5.11 17.19
CA LYS A 193 -6.49 -4.37 18.14
C LYS A 193 -6.64 -2.91 17.74
N PRO A 194 -7.85 -2.47 17.37
CA PRO A 194 -8.06 -1.07 17.00
C PRO A 194 -7.81 -0.15 18.20
N TYR A 195 -7.17 1.00 17.95
CA TYR A 195 -6.86 2.05 18.94
C TYR A 195 -5.95 1.62 20.10
N GLN A 196 -5.24 0.50 19.94
CA GLN A 196 -4.34 -0.03 20.97
C GLN A 196 -3.00 -0.39 20.35
N ALA A 197 -1.93 0.00 21.02
CA ALA A 197 -0.58 -0.43 20.64
C ALA A 197 -0.39 -1.96 20.84
N PRO A 198 0.48 -2.62 20.05
CA PRO A 198 1.29 -2.01 19.00
C PRO A 198 0.46 -1.66 17.75
N PHE A 199 0.87 -0.60 17.04
CA PHE A 199 0.27 -0.18 15.78
C PHE A 199 1.12 -0.65 14.61
N GLN A 200 0.52 -0.71 13.40
CA GLN A 200 1.29 -0.89 12.17
C GLN A 200 2.29 0.26 12.01
N PRO A 201 3.60 -0.03 11.97
CA PRO A 201 4.60 1.01 11.70
C PRO A 201 4.38 1.65 10.33
N SER A 202 4.49 2.98 10.26
CA SER A 202 4.27 3.73 9.03
C SER A 202 5.10 5.00 8.98
N VAL A 203 5.50 5.39 7.77
CA VAL A 203 6.18 6.66 7.50
C VAL A 203 5.32 7.89 7.83
N ALA A 204 4.01 7.72 7.91
CA ALA A 204 3.06 8.79 8.20
C ALA A 204 3.28 9.47 9.57
N HIS A 205 4.05 8.86 10.48
CA HIS A 205 4.47 9.48 11.73
C HIS A 205 5.63 10.48 11.57
N TYR A 206 6.34 10.46 10.44
CA TYR A 206 7.63 11.15 10.28
C TYR A 206 7.66 12.15 9.15
N THR A 207 6.62 12.23 8.34
CA THR A 207 6.49 13.20 7.24
C THR A 207 5.03 13.45 6.89
N ASP A 208 4.74 14.61 6.32
CA ASP A 208 3.44 14.93 5.70
C ASP A 208 3.44 14.65 4.18
N ASN A 209 4.56 14.21 3.61
CA ASN A 209 4.68 13.96 2.18
C ASN A 209 4.43 12.48 1.89
N TYR A 210 3.23 11.96 2.16
CA TYR A 210 2.94 10.53 1.95
C TYR A 210 1.61 10.25 1.27
N VAL A 211 1.57 9.09 0.62
CA VAL A 211 0.37 8.37 0.19
C VAL A 211 0.48 6.93 0.73
N LEU A 212 -0.45 6.53 1.59
CA LEU A 212 -0.58 5.14 2.04
C LEU A 212 -1.54 4.39 1.11
N LEU A 213 -1.17 3.20 0.69
CA LEU A 213 -1.95 2.38 -0.23
C LEU A 213 -2.53 1.17 0.51
N ILE A 214 -3.79 1.26 0.91
CA ILE A 214 -4.50 0.19 1.60
C ILE A 214 -5.21 -0.69 0.57
N SER A 215 -5.02 -2.01 0.66
CA SER A 215 -5.61 -2.96 -0.28
C SER A 215 -6.59 -3.90 0.40
N GLY A 216 -7.73 -4.13 -0.24
CA GLY A 216 -8.65 -5.20 0.14
C GLY A 216 -8.15 -6.61 -0.20
N SER A 217 -7.09 -6.72 -1.01
CA SER A 217 -6.71 -7.98 -1.66
C SER A 217 -6.13 -9.04 -0.73
N LYS A 218 -5.36 -8.66 0.29
CA LYS A 218 -4.58 -9.60 1.11
C LYS A 218 -5.14 -9.73 2.53
N ALA A 219 -5.02 -8.70 3.34
CA ALA A 219 -5.50 -8.72 4.72
C ALA A 219 -7.01 -9.01 4.85
N PHE A 220 -7.81 -8.65 3.84
CA PHE A 220 -9.27 -8.88 3.82
C PHE A 220 -9.70 -10.01 2.87
N SER A 221 -8.77 -10.72 2.23
CA SER A 221 -9.05 -11.77 1.23
C SER A 221 -10.06 -11.37 0.14
N TYR A 222 -10.02 -10.09 -0.30
CA TYR A 222 -11.01 -9.49 -1.21
C TYR A 222 -10.40 -9.13 -2.59
N ALA A 223 -9.42 -9.91 -3.03
CA ALA A 223 -8.64 -9.62 -4.24
C ALA A 223 -9.47 -9.55 -5.52
N GLY A 224 -10.51 -10.38 -5.64
CA GLY A 224 -11.37 -10.46 -6.83
C GLY A 224 -12.16 -9.20 -7.11
N GLN A 225 -12.50 -8.42 -6.09
CA GLN A 225 -13.33 -7.21 -6.22
C GLN A 225 -12.56 -5.95 -6.58
N ARG A 226 -11.24 -6.03 -6.68
CA ARG A 226 -10.38 -4.92 -7.13
C ARG A 226 -10.66 -3.62 -6.39
N ILE A 227 -10.60 -3.64 -5.05
CA ILE A 227 -10.86 -2.50 -4.19
C ILE A 227 -9.65 -2.19 -3.30
N GLY A 228 -9.37 -0.92 -3.11
CA GLY A 228 -8.39 -0.36 -2.19
C GLY A 228 -8.67 1.12 -1.94
N VAL A 229 -7.86 1.73 -1.10
CA VAL A 229 -7.94 3.16 -0.78
C VAL A 229 -6.53 3.75 -0.80
N SER A 230 -6.35 4.84 -1.54
CA SER A 230 -5.18 5.70 -1.45
C SER A 230 -5.44 6.74 -0.37
N CYS A 231 -4.63 6.74 0.69
CA CYS A 231 -4.75 7.67 1.81
C CYS A 231 -3.65 8.73 1.69
N ILE A 232 -4.02 9.91 1.20
CA ILE A 232 -3.12 11.04 0.95
C ILE A 232 -3.12 11.92 2.19
N SER A 233 -1.95 12.31 2.72
CA SER A 233 -1.88 13.22 3.87
C SER A 233 -2.61 14.53 3.58
N ASP A 234 -3.20 15.14 4.60
CA ASP A 234 -3.98 16.38 4.43
C ASP A 234 -3.14 17.51 3.82
N LYS A 235 -1.89 17.61 4.25
CA LYS A 235 -0.97 18.63 3.73
C LYS A 235 -0.61 18.41 2.26
N LEU A 236 -0.31 17.16 1.87
CA LEU A 236 -0.05 16.82 0.47
C LEU A 236 -1.31 17.00 -0.38
N TYR A 237 -2.47 16.57 0.11
CA TYR A 237 -3.74 16.67 -0.61
C TYR A 237 -4.03 18.12 -1.05
N HIS A 238 -3.84 19.08 -0.15
CA HIS A 238 -4.10 20.50 -0.41
C HIS A 238 -2.93 21.25 -1.05
N ARG A 239 -1.79 20.59 -1.25
CA ARG A 239 -0.60 21.23 -1.81
C ARG A 239 -0.71 21.42 -3.32
N SER A 240 -0.44 22.65 -3.77
CA SER A 240 -0.27 22.99 -5.19
C SER A 240 1.19 22.79 -5.63
N TYR A 241 1.36 22.33 -6.86
CA TYR A 241 2.67 22.14 -7.48
C TYR A 241 2.76 22.88 -8.82
N PRO A 242 3.89 23.53 -9.15
CA PRO A 242 4.05 24.27 -10.41
C PRO A 242 3.80 23.42 -11.65
N GLY A 243 4.29 22.18 -11.67
CA GLY A 243 4.12 21.26 -12.78
C GLY A 243 2.66 20.87 -12.99
N LEU A 244 1.91 20.62 -11.92
CA LEU A 244 0.47 20.32 -11.98
C LEU A 244 -0.32 21.55 -12.46
N THR A 245 0.01 22.74 -11.97
CA THR A 245 -0.63 23.98 -12.40
C THR A 245 -0.41 24.23 -13.90
N LYS A 246 0.82 24.07 -14.36
CA LYS A 246 1.18 24.22 -15.78
C LYS A 246 0.43 23.23 -16.68
N ARG A 247 0.32 21.96 -16.26
CA ARG A 247 -0.29 20.90 -17.08
C ARG A 247 -1.80 20.94 -17.07
N TYR A 248 -2.43 21.23 -15.93
CA TYR A 248 -3.88 21.08 -15.73
C TYR A 248 -4.62 22.41 -15.56
N GLY A 249 -3.92 23.52 -15.60
CA GLY A 249 -4.51 24.86 -15.44
C GLY A 249 -4.84 25.21 -13.99
N GLY A 250 -4.30 24.46 -13.01
CA GLY A 250 -4.53 24.65 -11.58
C GLY A 250 -4.88 23.34 -10.87
N GLY A 251 -5.16 23.46 -9.57
CA GLY A 251 -5.51 22.33 -8.70
C GLY A 251 -4.40 21.98 -7.71
N THR A 252 -4.83 21.31 -6.64
CA THR A 252 -3.94 20.73 -5.63
C THR A 252 -3.57 19.29 -6.03
N PHE A 253 -2.59 18.69 -5.33
CA PHE A 253 -2.23 17.29 -5.57
C PHE A 253 -3.46 16.38 -5.52
N GLY A 254 -4.28 16.47 -4.46
CA GLY A 254 -5.47 15.63 -4.30
C GLY A 254 -6.52 15.86 -5.40
N THR A 255 -6.80 17.11 -5.77
CA THR A 255 -7.78 17.39 -6.82
C THR A 255 -7.31 16.94 -8.20
N VAL A 256 -6.01 17.04 -8.50
CA VAL A 256 -5.43 16.49 -9.73
C VAL A 256 -5.47 14.97 -9.73
N PHE A 257 -5.06 14.35 -8.62
CA PHE A 257 -5.10 12.89 -8.45
C PHE A 257 -6.49 12.33 -8.74
N ILE A 258 -7.56 12.94 -8.20
CA ILE A 258 -8.94 12.49 -8.36
C ILE A 258 -9.52 12.90 -9.71
N HIS A 259 -9.62 14.21 -9.95
CA HIS A 259 -10.43 14.76 -11.05
C HIS A 259 -9.72 14.81 -12.40
N ARG A 260 -8.42 14.54 -12.44
CA ARG A 260 -7.67 14.45 -13.70
C ARG A 260 -7.19 13.02 -13.94
N VAL A 261 -6.44 12.44 -13.00
CA VAL A 261 -5.79 11.14 -13.19
C VAL A 261 -6.79 9.99 -13.04
N LEU A 262 -7.41 9.82 -11.88
CA LEU A 262 -8.36 8.73 -11.65
C LEU A 262 -9.58 8.82 -12.54
N TYR A 263 -10.10 10.03 -12.77
CA TYR A 263 -11.23 10.24 -13.67
C TYR A 263 -10.91 9.76 -15.09
N ALA A 264 -9.74 10.09 -15.61
CA ALA A 264 -9.28 9.63 -16.93
C ALA A 264 -9.03 8.11 -17.00
N LEU A 265 -8.66 7.48 -15.89
CA LEU A 265 -8.36 6.03 -15.84
C LEU A 265 -9.64 5.18 -15.83
N SER A 266 -10.65 5.55 -15.05
CA SER A 266 -11.80 4.67 -14.82
C SER A 266 -13.12 5.38 -14.52
N SER A 267 -13.14 6.71 -14.46
CA SER A 267 -14.35 7.49 -14.07
C SER A 267 -14.97 7.05 -12.73
N GLY A 268 -14.17 6.48 -11.85
CA GLY A 268 -14.57 5.99 -10.52
C GLY A 268 -14.24 4.52 -10.30
N THR A 269 -14.34 4.10 -9.06
CA THR A 269 -14.07 2.73 -8.62
C THR A 269 -15.39 1.97 -8.48
N SER A 270 -15.37 0.64 -8.66
CA SER A 270 -16.56 -0.22 -8.55
C SER A 270 -17.43 0.13 -7.35
N HIS A 271 -18.69 0.50 -7.62
CA HIS A 271 -19.58 1.06 -6.61
C HIS A 271 -19.92 0.05 -5.51
N SER A 272 -20.26 -1.19 -5.88
CA SER A 272 -20.60 -2.25 -4.92
C SER A 272 -19.41 -2.65 -4.05
N ALA A 273 -18.21 -2.71 -4.63
CA ALA A 273 -16.99 -3.03 -3.90
C ALA A 273 -16.62 -1.97 -2.85
N GLN A 274 -16.99 -0.71 -3.07
CA GLN A 274 -16.80 0.34 -2.06
C GLN A 274 -17.66 0.10 -0.82
N PHE A 275 -18.90 -0.38 -0.96
CA PHE A 275 -19.75 -0.76 0.18
C PHE A 275 -19.16 -1.94 0.95
N ALA A 276 -18.61 -2.93 0.25
CA ALA A 276 -17.92 -4.04 0.88
C ALA A 276 -16.73 -3.58 1.73
N MET A 277 -15.87 -2.75 1.13
CA MET A 277 -14.68 -2.25 1.84
C MET A 277 -15.07 -1.36 3.03
N ALA A 278 -16.06 -0.48 2.88
CA ALA A 278 -16.57 0.35 3.97
C ALA A 278 -17.06 -0.50 5.16
N ALA A 279 -17.82 -1.55 4.89
CA ALA A 279 -18.32 -2.44 5.94
C ALA A 279 -17.20 -3.22 6.65
N MET A 280 -16.20 -3.70 5.90
CA MET A 280 -15.04 -4.39 6.47
C MET A 280 -14.23 -3.47 7.38
N LEU A 281 -13.91 -2.25 6.91
CA LEU A 281 -13.15 -1.28 7.69
C LEU A 281 -13.93 -0.84 8.93
N LYS A 282 -15.23 -0.57 8.81
CA LYS A 282 -16.09 -0.21 9.94
C LYS A 282 -16.08 -1.30 11.01
N ALA A 283 -16.35 -2.54 10.62
CA ALA A 283 -16.38 -3.66 11.56
C ALA A 283 -15.01 -3.88 12.25
N ALA A 284 -13.91 -3.66 11.51
CA ALA A 284 -12.56 -3.70 12.09
C ALA A 284 -12.33 -2.56 13.08
N ASN A 285 -12.70 -1.32 12.73
CA ASN A 285 -12.57 -0.14 13.58
C ASN A 285 -13.35 -0.28 14.90
N GLU A 286 -14.53 -0.92 14.84
CA GLU A 286 -15.39 -1.17 16.00
C GLU A 286 -14.97 -2.42 16.79
N GLY A 287 -13.91 -3.13 16.38
CA GLY A 287 -13.44 -4.37 17.02
C GLY A 287 -14.37 -5.57 16.83
N GLN A 288 -15.34 -5.48 15.92
CA GLN A 288 -16.31 -6.55 15.62
C GLN A 288 -15.75 -7.56 14.59
N TYR A 289 -14.70 -7.19 13.87
CA TYR A 289 -14.08 -8.00 12.84
C TYR A 289 -12.55 -7.98 12.99
N ASN A 290 -11.98 -9.09 13.41
CA ASN A 290 -10.54 -9.28 13.47
C ASN A 290 -10.06 -9.89 12.14
N PHE A 291 -9.73 -9.03 11.17
CA PHE A 291 -9.28 -9.44 9.85
C PHE A 291 -7.95 -10.21 9.88
N LEU A 292 -7.07 -9.93 10.84
CA LEU A 292 -5.79 -10.64 10.96
C LEU A 292 -5.98 -12.08 11.45
N ASN A 293 -6.98 -12.33 12.27
CA ASN A 293 -7.27 -13.69 12.73
C ASN A 293 -7.66 -14.63 11.59
N GLU A 294 -8.27 -14.09 10.52
CA GLU A 294 -8.61 -14.89 9.34
C GLU A 294 -7.39 -15.26 8.50
N VAL A 295 -6.35 -14.40 8.48
CA VAL A 295 -5.17 -14.57 7.61
C VAL A 295 -3.93 -15.09 8.34
N LYS A 296 -3.93 -15.23 9.66
CA LYS A 296 -2.79 -15.73 10.44
C LYS A 296 -2.30 -17.12 10.02
N ILE A 297 -3.17 -17.93 9.43
CA ILE A 297 -2.82 -19.25 8.88
C ILE A 297 -1.72 -19.17 7.82
N TYR A 298 -1.54 -18.02 7.16
CA TYR A 298 -0.42 -17.84 6.22
C TYR A 298 0.93 -17.90 6.94
N GLY A 299 1.04 -17.30 8.13
CA GLY A 299 2.24 -17.38 8.96
C GLY A 299 2.55 -18.82 9.39
N GLU A 300 1.54 -19.55 9.87
CA GLU A 300 1.68 -20.95 10.27
C GLU A 300 2.14 -21.84 9.10
N ARG A 301 1.58 -21.61 7.90
CA ARG A 301 1.97 -22.33 6.67
C ARG A 301 3.39 -21.97 6.23
N ALA A 302 3.75 -20.68 6.31
CA ALA A 302 5.08 -20.21 5.93
C ALA A 302 6.17 -20.85 6.81
N GLN A 303 5.97 -20.90 8.12
CA GLN A 303 6.90 -21.55 9.05
C GLN A 303 7.12 -23.03 8.69
N LYS A 304 6.02 -23.77 8.48
CA LYS A 304 6.08 -25.18 8.07
C LYS A 304 6.82 -25.37 6.73
N LEU A 305 6.49 -24.58 5.73
CA LEU A 305 7.10 -24.66 4.42
C LEU A 305 8.58 -24.31 4.48
N LYS A 306 8.95 -23.27 5.21
CA LYS A 306 10.33 -22.85 5.43
C LYS A 306 11.17 -23.98 6.02
N GLU A 307 10.71 -24.63 7.09
CA GLU A 307 11.39 -25.79 7.69
C GLU A 307 11.60 -26.94 6.68
N ILE A 308 10.58 -27.24 5.87
CA ILE A 308 10.66 -28.30 4.85
C ILE A 308 11.69 -27.92 3.80
N PHE A 309 11.66 -26.70 3.25
CA PHE A 309 12.61 -26.26 2.22
C PHE A 309 14.05 -26.30 2.73
N LEU A 310 14.32 -25.74 3.92
CA LEU A 310 15.66 -25.75 4.52
C LEU A 310 16.18 -27.17 4.73
N ARG A 311 15.33 -28.09 5.22
CA ARG A 311 15.69 -29.51 5.40
C ARG A 311 16.03 -30.22 4.09
N HIS A 312 15.47 -29.75 2.98
CA HIS A 312 15.71 -30.31 1.64
C HIS A 312 16.79 -29.58 0.83
N GLY A 313 17.61 -28.76 1.47
CA GLY A 313 18.78 -28.13 0.88
C GLY A 313 18.53 -26.80 0.18
N PHE A 314 17.33 -26.22 0.31
CA PHE A 314 17.08 -24.84 -0.10
C PHE A 314 17.64 -23.88 0.95
N HIS A 315 17.85 -22.63 0.55
CA HIS A 315 18.23 -21.54 1.45
C HIS A 315 17.31 -20.34 1.22
N LEU A 316 17.17 -19.50 2.24
CA LEU A 316 16.44 -18.24 2.13
C LEU A 316 17.38 -17.17 1.55
N VAL A 317 16.88 -16.41 0.59
CA VAL A 317 17.60 -15.25 0.06
C VAL A 317 17.61 -14.11 1.08
N TYR A 318 16.48 -13.93 1.76
CA TYR A 318 16.33 -12.98 2.86
C TYR A 318 16.05 -13.79 4.13
N ASP A 319 17.00 -13.88 5.02
CA ASP A 319 16.92 -14.71 6.23
C ASP A 319 16.91 -13.91 7.53
N ASN A 320 17.21 -12.59 7.45
CA ASN A 320 17.40 -11.72 8.59
C ASN A 320 16.67 -10.39 8.45
N ASP A 321 16.00 -9.96 9.51
CA ASP A 321 15.31 -8.68 9.63
C ASP A 321 15.87 -7.88 10.82
N LEU A 322 17.10 -7.36 10.69
CA LEU A 322 17.85 -6.67 11.75
C LEU A 322 18.01 -7.53 13.03
N GLY A 323 18.38 -8.80 12.86
CA GLY A 323 18.57 -9.75 13.95
C GLY A 323 17.36 -10.62 14.26
N ASP A 324 16.17 -10.24 13.80
CA ASP A 324 14.98 -11.07 13.93
C ASP A 324 14.86 -12.07 12.77
N PRO A 325 14.28 -13.26 12.99
CA PRO A 325 13.93 -14.16 11.90
C PRO A 325 12.94 -13.51 10.96
N ILE A 326 13.11 -13.76 9.66
CA ILE A 326 12.20 -13.32 8.62
C ILE A 326 11.30 -14.46 8.17
N ALA A 327 10.23 -14.11 7.47
CA ALA A 327 9.50 -15.02 6.60
C ALA A 327 8.62 -16.03 7.32
N ASP A 328 7.78 -15.49 8.09
CA ASP A 328 6.64 -16.18 8.66
C ASP A 328 5.32 -15.55 8.18
N GLY A 329 5.32 -15.09 6.92
CA GLY A 329 4.23 -14.35 6.35
C GLY A 329 3.68 -14.93 5.05
N PHE A 330 3.24 -14.03 4.17
CA PHE A 330 2.61 -14.41 2.89
C PHE A 330 3.63 -14.86 1.85
N TYR A 331 4.87 -14.37 1.95
CA TYR A 331 5.99 -14.73 1.07
C TYR A 331 7.23 -15.11 1.83
N PHE A 332 8.07 -15.91 1.18
CA PHE A 332 9.49 -16.03 1.42
C PHE A 332 10.20 -16.39 0.10
N THR A 333 11.44 -15.98 -0.02
CA THR A 333 12.25 -16.17 -1.22
C THR A 333 13.43 -17.09 -0.91
#